data_5386a4b553b503a72d8cbd8b734a975c
#
_entry.id   5386a4b553b503a72d8cbd8b734a975c
#
_cell.length_a   1.000
_cell.length_b   1.000
_cell.length_c   1.000
_cell.angle_alpha   90.00
_cell.angle_beta   90.00
_cell.angle_gamma   90.00
#
_symmetry.space_group_name_H-M   'P 1'
#
loop_
_entity.id
_entity.type
_entity.pdbx_description
1 polymer ?
#
loop_
_entity_poly.entity_id
_entity_poly.type
_entity_poly.pdbx_seq_one_letter_code
_entity_poly.pdbx_strand_id
1 'polypeptide(L)'
;MLESPKNVAVVLLDSLNRHLLGCYCSTEFSTPNIDRFASQQAVRFTNHITGSLPCMPARHDILCGALDFLWKPWGSIEVWEQPITAVLRERGITSYLATDHPHLFEAGGENYHTDFS
;
A
#
# COMPACT_ATOMS: atom_id res chain seq x y z
N MET A 1 4.09 -23.01 -17.08
CA MET A 1 3.30 -21.78 -17.01
C MET A 1 2.97 -21.57 -15.54
N LEU A 2 3.36 -20.45 -14.98
CA LEU A 2 2.90 -20.10 -13.63
C LEU A 2 1.40 -19.88 -13.70
N GLU A 3 0.62 -20.56 -12.88
CA GLU A 3 -0.80 -20.27 -12.76
C GLU A 3 -0.95 -18.80 -12.35
N SER A 4 -1.85 -18.09 -13.02
CA SER A 4 -2.14 -16.70 -12.64
C SER A 4 -2.61 -16.67 -11.19
N PRO A 5 -2.11 -15.76 -10.33
CA PRO A 5 -2.56 -15.68 -8.95
C PRO A 5 -4.06 -15.39 -8.93
N LYS A 6 -4.80 -16.16 -8.12
CA LYS A 6 -6.25 -16.00 -8.00
C LYS A 6 -6.63 -14.85 -7.07
N ASN A 7 -5.77 -14.55 -6.11
CA ASN A 7 -6.01 -13.50 -5.12
C ASN A 7 -4.70 -12.76 -4.80
N VAL A 8 -4.82 -11.48 -4.48
CA VAL A 8 -3.72 -10.63 -4.03
C VAL A 8 -4.12 -9.99 -2.70
N ALA A 9 -3.24 -10.03 -1.71
CA ALA A 9 -3.39 -9.29 -0.48
C ALA A 9 -2.26 -8.27 -0.37
N VAL A 10 -2.61 -7.01 -0.19
CA VAL A 10 -1.66 -5.93 0.10
C VAL A 10 -1.78 -5.58 1.57
N VAL A 11 -0.69 -5.73 2.32
CA VAL A 11 -0.62 -5.36 3.74
C VAL A 11 0.25 -4.13 3.87
N LEU A 12 -0.38 -2.99 4.12
CA LEU A 12 0.29 -1.71 4.32
C LEU A 12 0.34 -1.39 5.81
N LEU A 13 1.54 -1.35 6.36
CA LEU A 13 1.77 -1.07 7.77
C LEU A 13 2.26 0.37 7.92
N ASP A 14 1.38 1.22 8.43
CA ASP A 14 1.70 2.63 8.67
C ASP A 14 2.79 2.76 9.75
N SER A 15 3.72 3.65 9.53
CA SER A 15 4.81 3.97 10.46
C SER A 15 5.77 2.81 10.80
N LEU A 16 5.61 1.63 10.21
CA LEU A 16 6.55 0.53 10.42
C LEU A 16 7.85 0.78 9.67
N ASN A 17 8.89 1.10 10.41
CA ASN A 17 10.21 1.27 9.84
C ASN A 17 10.90 -0.10 9.65
N ARG A 18 11.53 -0.31 8.49
CA ARG A 18 12.28 -1.54 8.18
C ARG A 18 13.37 -1.87 9.21
N HIS A 19 13.93 -0.86 9.88
CA HIS A 19 14.94 -1.04 10.92
C HIS A 19 14.41 -1.72 12.17
N LEU A 20 13.10 -1.84 12.33
CA LEU A 20 12.46 -2.58 13.41
C LEU A 20 12.27 -4.08 13.10
N LEU A 21 12.57 -4.50 11.88
CA LEU A 21 12.36 -5.89 11.42
C LEU A 21 13.68 -6.68 11.46
N GLY A 22 13.66 -7.87 12.06
CA GLY A 22 14.82 -8.75 12.13
C GLY A 22 15.37 -9.13 10.77
N CYS A 23 14.51 -9.35 9.77
CA CYS A 23 14.92 -9.64 8.39
C CYS A 23 15.70 -8.49 7.71
N TYR A 24 15.69 -7.29 8.28
CA TYR A 24 16.53 -6.16 7.89
C TYR A 24 17.60 -5.82 8.93
N CYS A 25 18.02 -6.83 9.71
CA CYS A 25 19.10 -6.74 10.71
C CYS A 25 18.74 -5.93 11.97
N SER A 26 17.46 -5.81 12.33
CA SER A 26 17.09 -5.23 13.62
C SER A 26 17.60 -6.10 14.78
N THR A 27 18.11 -5.43 15.81
CA THR A 27 18.48 -6.05 17.10
C THR A 27 17.58 -5.57 18.24
N GLU A 28 16.72 -4.59 17.99
CA GLU A 28 15.86 -3.99 19.02
C GLU A 28 14.59 -4.80 19.28
N PHE A 29 14.03 -5.37 18.20
CA PHE A 29 12.77 -6.11 18.28
C PHE A 29 12.90 -7.49 17.63
N SER A 30 12.19 -8.44 18.21
CA SER A 30 12.08 -9.78 17.65
C SER A 30 10.84 -9.88 16.78
N THR A 31 11.02 -10.21 15.49
CA THR A 31 9.94 -10.37 14.51
C THR A 31 9.95 -11.76 13.85
N PRO A 32 9.95 -12.87 14.64
CA PRO A 32 10.28 -14.19 14.14
C PRO A 32 9.35 -14.71 13.04
N ASN A 33 8.08 -14.32 13.05
CA ASN A 33 7.13 -14.72 12.02
C ASN A 33 7.36 -14.00 10.70
N ILE A 34 7.62 -12.69 10.74
CA ILE A 34 7.96 -11.89 9.54
C ILE A 34 9.30 -12.36 9.00
N ASP A 35 10.28 -12.60 9.85
CA ASP A 35 11.62 -13.04 9.47
C ASP A 35 11.59 -14.40 8.78
N ARG A 36 10.80 -15.34 9.34
CA ARG A 36 10.59 -16.67 8.74
C ARG A 36 9.90 -16.56 7.39
N PHE A 37 8.84 -15.76 7.27
CA PHE A 37 8.15 -15.52 6.00
C PHE A 37 9.10 -14.90 4.97
N ALA A 38 9.83 -13.85 5.35
CA ALA A 38 10.78 -13.17 4.48
C ALA A 38 11.91 -14.08 3.97
N SER A 39 12.35 -15.06 4.79
CA SER A 39 13.44 -15.95 4.41
C SER A 39 13.00 -17.17 3.59
N GLN A 40 11.77 -17.64 3.76
CA GLN A 40 11.31 -18.92 3.21
C GLN A 40 10.28 -18.79 2.08
N GLN A 41 9.49 -17.71 2.07
CA GLN A 41 8.30 -17.63 1.21
C GLN A 41 8.16 -16.30 0.45
N ALA A 42 9.10 -15.38 0.60
CA ALA A 42 8.99 -14.05 0.02
C ALA A 42 10.26 -13.58 -0.69
N VAL A 43 10.10 -12.61 -1.57
CA VAL A 43 11.22 -11.83 -2.10
C VAL A 43 11.36 -10.57 -1.24
N ARG A 44 12.54 -10.38 -0.67
CA ARG A 44 12.88 -9.22 0.13
C ARG A 44 13.63 -8.18 -0.69
N PHE A 45 13.07 -6.99 -0.78
CA PHE A 45 13.72 -5.86 -1.44
C PHE A 45 14.58 -5.10 -0.44
N THR A 46 15.87 -5.00 -0.72
CA THR A 46 16.83 -4.27 0.12
C THR A 46 16.99 -2.81 -0.29
N ASN A 47 16.71 -2.49 -1.55
CA ASN A 47 16.84 -1.16 -2.15
C ASN A 47 15.49 -0.69 -2.71
N HIS A 48 14.46 -0.70 -1.87
CA HIS A 48 13.18 -0.12 -2.20
C HIS A 48 13.16 1.34 -1.75
N ILE A 49 12.94 2.25 -2.69
CA ILE A 49 12.89 3.70 -2.43
C ILE A 49 11.42 4.08 -2.31
N THR A 50 11.10 4.84 -1.26
CA THR A 50 9.75 5.37 -1.08
C THR A 50 9.43 6.40 -2.16
N GLY A 51 8.15 6.46 -2.53
CA GLY A 51 7.61 7.53 -3.36
C GLY A 51 7.23 8.75 -2.54
N SER A 52 6.00 9.17 -2.67
CA SER A 52 5.46 10.33 -1.97
C SER A 52 5.28 10.10 -0.47
N LEU A 53 5.32 11.16 0.31
CA LEU A 53 5.13 11.21 1.75
C LEU A 53 4.26 12.44 2.11
N PRO A 54 3.59 12.44 3.23
CA PRO A 54 3.39 11.37 4.20
C PRO A 54 2.33 10.34 3.76
N CYS A 55 1.51 9.86 4.69
CA CYS A 55 0.65 8.69 4.50
C CYS A 55 -0.36 8.79 3.35
N MET A 56 -1.06 9.92 3.16
CA MET A 56 -2.07 10.04 2.09
C MET A 56 -1.45 10.13 0.70
N PRO A 57 -0.42 10.97 0.43
CA PRO A 57 0.30 10.93 -0.84
C PRO A 57 0.90 9.56 -1.16
N ALA A 58 1.43 8.84 -0.16
CA ALA A 58 1.94 7.48 -0.37
C ALA A 58 0.83 6.50 -0.79
N ARG A 59 -0.37 6.62 -0.23
CA ARG A 59 -1.53 5.81 -0.63
C ARG A 59 -2.03 6.18 -2.02
N HIS A 60 -1.94 7.45 -2.37
CA HIS A 60 -2.24 7.89 -3.73
C HIS A 60 -1.28 7.24 -4.75
N ASP A 61 0.01 7.26 -4.49
CA ASP A 61 1.00 6.58 -5.35
C ASP A 61 0.64 5.09 -5.54
N ILE A 62 0.24 4.41 -4.46
CA ILE A 62 -0.10 2.98 -4.49
C ILE A 62 -1.36 2.73 -5.31
N LEU A 63 -2.38 3.57 -5.18
CA LEU A 63 -3.67 3.36 -5.83
C LEU A 63 -3.70 3.89 -7.27
N CYS A 64 -3.08 5.03 -7.53
CA CYS A 64 -3.12 5.70 -8.84
C CYS A 64 -1.88 5.43 -9.70
N GLY A 65 -0.81 4.84 -9.11
CA GLY A 65 0.39 4.48 -9.86
C GLY A 65 1.23 5.68 -10.32
N ALA A 66 1.01 6.85 -9.73
CA ALA A 66 1.72 8.08 -10.06
C ALA A 66 2.40 8.65 -8.82
N LEU A 67 3.60 9.19 -8.96
CA LEU A 67 4.33 9.82 -7.86
C LEU A 67 3.85 11.25 -7.67
N ASP A 68 3.24 11.53 -6.53
CA ASP A 68 2.74 12.87 -6.18
C ASP A 68 3.82 13.80 -5.66
N PHE A 69 4.96 13.27 -5.31
CA PHE A 69 6.04 14.00 -4.68
C PHE A 69 6.36 15.30 -5.42
N LEU A 70 6.32 16.41 -4.69
CA LEU A 70 6.61 17.78 -5.13
C LEU A 70 5.51 18.49 -5.94
N TRP A 71 4.46 17.84 -6.44
CA TRP A 71 3.49 18.53 -7.28
C TRP A 71 2.03 18.43 -6.79
N LYS A 72 1.69 17.39 -6.06
CA LYS A 72 0.34 17.21 -5.49
C LYS A 72 0.38 17.32 -3.97
N PRO A 73 -0.41 18.21 -3.37
CA PRO A 73 -0.50 18.30 -1.92
C PRO A 73 -1.33 17.13 -1.35
N TRP A 74 -1.38 17.04 -0.04
CA TRP A 74 -2.35 16.20 0.65
C TRP A 74 -3.77 16.49 0.15
N GLY A 75 -4.44 15.48 -0.36
CA GLY A 75 -5.77 15.64 -0.94
C GLY A 75 -6.39 14.32 -1.36
N SER A 76 -7.60 14.41 -1.85
CA SER A 76 -8.39 13.31 -2.40
C SER A 76 -7.86 12.86 -3.77
N ILE A 77 -8.30 11.69 -4.22
CA ILE A 77 -8.13 11.26 -5.61
C ILE A 77 -9.00 12.18 -6.49
N GLU A 78 -8.42 12.72 -7.53
CA GLU A 78 -9.10 13.64 -8.43
C GLU A 78 -10.03 12.90 -9.39
N VAL A 79 -11.04 13.58 -9.89
CA VAL A 79 -12.07 12.98 -10.77
C VAL A 79 -11.54 12.45 -12.11
N TRP A 80 -10.38 12.92 -12.53
CA TRP A 80 -9.70 12.45 -13.76
C TRP A 80 -8.68 11.34 -13.51
N GLU A 81 -8.41 11.01 -12.26
CA GLU A 81 -7.51 9.93 -11.87
C GLU A 81 -8.26 8.61 -11.84
N GLN A 82 -7.62 7.55 -12.27
CA GLN A 82 -8.21 6.22 -12.28
C GLN A 82 -7.44 5.30 -11.34
N PRO A 83 -7.90 5.14 -10.09
CA PRO A 83 -7.24 4.23 -9.15
C PRO A 83 -7.40 2.77 -9.61
N ILE A 84 -6.44 1.94 -9.21
CA ILE A 84 -6.44 0.51 -9.57
C ILE A 84 -7.73 -0.20 -9.11
N THR A 85 -8.33 0.22 -8.01
CA THR A 85 -9.59 -0.32 -7.50
C THR A 85 -10.76 -0.09 -8.45
N ALA A 86 -10.85 1.09 -9.07
CA ALA A 86 -11.83 1.38 -10.13
C ALA A 86 -11.61 0.48 -11.35
N VAL A 87 -10.35 0.31 -11.79
CA VAL A 87 -9.99 -0.57 -12.93
C VAL A 87 -10.36 -2.02 -12.62
N LEU A 88 -10.12 -2.49 -11.41
CA LEU A 88 -10.48 -3.85 -11.00
C LEU A 88 -11.99 -4.06 -11.02
N ARG A 89 -12.75 -3.11 -10.49
CA ARG A 89 -14.21 -3.13 -10.49
C ARG A 89 -14.78 -3.18 -11.90
N GLU A 90 -14.27 -2.37 -12.83
CA GLU A 90 -14.67 -2.38 -14.24
C GLU A 90 -14.44 -3.74 -14.91
N ARG A 91 -13.45 -4.49 -14.44
CA ARG A 91 -13.12 -5.84 -14.91
C ARG A 91 -13.83 -6.96 -14.16
N GLY A 92 -14.77 -6.63 -13.27
CA GLY A 92 -15.50 -7.59 -12.46
C GLY A 92 -14.67 -8.28 -11.38
N ILE A 93 -13.55 -7.66 -10.99
CA ILE A 93 -12.68 -8.16 -9.92
C ILE A 93 -13.06 -7.42 -8.63
N THR A 94 -13.48 -8.19 -7.64
CA THR A 94 -13.85 -7.67 -6.31
C THR A 94 -12.61 -7.29 -5.53
N SER A 95 -12.63 -6.12 -4.90
CA SER A 95 -11.57 -5.65 -4.01
C SER A 95 -12.14 -5.25 -2.65
N TYR A 96 -11.45 -5.55 -1.58
CA TYR A 96 -11.85 -5.23 -0.21
C TYR A 96 -10.79 -4.36 0.46
N LEU A 97 -11.26 -3.42 1.27
CA LEU A 97 -10.43 -2.62 2.14
C LEU A 97 -10.73 -2.94 3.61
N ALA A 98 -9.70 -3.31 4.35
CA ALA A 98 -9.73 -3.33 5.80
C ALA A 98 -8.68 -2.34 6.31
N THR A 99 -9.10 -1.34 7.07
CA THR A 99 -8.22 -0.25 7.49
C THR A 99 -8.64 0.32 8.83
N ASP A 100 -7.67 0.80 9.59
CA ASP A 100 -7.83 1.60 10.80
C ASP A 100 -7.38 3.06 10.58
N HIS A 101 -7.07 3.44 9.35
CA HIS A 101 -6.50 4.75 9.03
C HIS A 101 -7.60 5.82 8.85
N PRO A 102 -7.80 6.73 9.82
CA PRO A 102 -8.93 7.65 9.81
C PRO A 102 -8.89 8.65 8.64
N HIS A 103 -7.70 9.06 8.19
CA HIS A 103 -7.54 10.02 7.12
C HIS A 103 -8.14 9.58 5.77
N LEU A 104 -8.43 8.29 5.59
CA LEU A 104 -9.14 7.80 4.41
C LEU A 104 -10.61 8.27 4.37
N PHE A 105 -11.15 8.68 5.51
CA PHE A 105 -12.55 9.05 5.72
C PHE A 105 -12.76 10.51 6.12
N GLU A 106 -11.67 11.26 6.27
CA GLU A 106 -11.66 12.65 6.68
C GLU A 106 -11.37 13.58 5.50
N ALA A 107 -11.58 14.88 5.70
CA ALA A 107 -11.30 15.92 4.72
C ALA A 107 -9.88 15.82 4.14
N GLY A 108 -9.80 15.75 2.82
CA GLY A 108 -8.55 15.55 2.08
C GLY A 108 -8.19 14.09 1.79
N GLY A 109 -9.04 13.13 2.21
CA GLY A 109 -8.84 11.71 1.92
C GLY A 109 -10.14 10.97 1.60
N GLU A 110 -11.25 11.64 1.62
CA GLU A 110 -12.63 11.14 1.68
C GLU A 110 -13.03 10.10 0.63
N ASN A 111 -12.35 10.01 -0.50
CA ASN A 111 -12.76 9.13 -1.59
C ASN A 111 -11.83 7.94 -1.87
N TYR A 112 -10.77 7.76 -1.11
CA TYR A 112 -9.84 6.64 -1.32
C TYR A 112 -10.49 5.26 -1.15
N HIS A 113 -11.53 5.18 -0.34
CA HIS A 113 -12.24 3.93 -0.04
C HIS A 113 -13.43 3.67 -0.96
N THR A 114 -13.85 4.65 -1.77
CA THR A 114 -15.13 4.58 -2.49
C THR A 114 -15.14 3.63 -3.68
N ASP A 115 -13.97 3.31 -4.23
CA ASP A 115 -13.81 2.42 -5.38
C ASP A 115 -13.56 0.95 -5.03
N PHE A 116 -13.47 0.63 -3.75
CA PHE A 116 -13.53 -0.76 -3.30
C PHE A 116 -14.96 -1.31 -3.44
N SER A 117 -15.08 -2.64 -3.53
CA SER A 117 -16.36 -3.32 -3.79
C SER A 117 -17.17 -3.51 -2.52
#